data_479326a4ab8863640924a4b1ae2914ae
#
_entry.id   479326a4ab8863640924a4b1ae2914ae
#
_cell.length_a   1.000
_cell.length_b   1.000
_cell.length_c   1.000
_cell.angle_alpha   90.00
_cell.angle_beta   90.00
_cell.angle_gamma   90.00
#
_symmetry.space_group_name_H-M   'P 1'
#
loop_
_entity.id
_entity.type
_entity.pdbx_description
1 polymer ?
#
loop_
_entity_poly.entity_id
_entity_poly.type
_entity_poly.pdbx_seq_one_letter_code
_entity_poly.pdbx_strand_id
1 'polypeptide(L)'
;MTFNEANTVEAFIRDLLCGGVTDHTAAGPGLASHNSQLAGLGWHYLSHHDLPRQPQEALVEDHLRESLIRLNPAIAANPDRADDVIYQLRAIIMGVRSDGLVKANEAFADWLTGEKSMPFGENGEHVTIKLIDFDDLEQNQYVVTQQYTFQAGPITKRADLVLLINGMPLVLIEAKTPVRASQSWLDGALQVNDDYERNIP
;
A
#
# COMPACT_ATOMS: atom_id res chain seq x y z
N MET A 1 29.10 -5.47 -11.95
CA MET A 1 27.82 -5.37 -11.23
C MET A 1 26.99 -6.59 -11.54
N THR A 2 26.48 -7.25 -10.55
CA THR A 2 25.57 -8.40 -10.75
C THR A 2 24.17 -7.85 -10.91
N PHE A 3 23.53 -8.06 -12.07
CA PHE A 3 22.12 -7.75 -12.27
C PHE A 3 21.29 -8.67 -11.38
N ASN A 4 20.46 -8.11 -10.52
CA ASN A 4 19.47 -8.82 -9.73
C ASN A 4 18.11 -8.11 -9.80
N GLU A 5 17.05 -8.75 -9.32
CA GLU A 5 15.69 -8.23 -9.40
C GLU A 5 15.57 -6.88 -8.69
N ALA A 6 16.13 -6.75 -7.49
CA ALA A 6 16.06 -5.54 -6.68
C ALA A 6 16.70 -4.32 -7.34
N ASN A 7 17.87 -4.48 -7.99
CA ASN A 7 18.59 -3.34 -8.56
C ASN A 7 18.24 -3.03 -10.01
N THR A 8 17.37 -3.83 -10.64
CA THR A 8 16.99 -3.65 -12.05
C THR A 8 15.48 -3.46 -12.21
N VAL A 9 14.69 -4.46 -11.87
CA VAL A 9 13.24 -4.47 -12.14
C VAL A 9 12.50 -3.61 -11.11
N GLU A 10 12.76 -3.83 -9.83
CA GLU A 10 12.13 -3.06 -8.76
C GLU A 10 12.50 -1.58 -8.84
N ALA A 11 13.79 -1.26 -9.04
CA ALA A 11 14.24 0.11 -9.18
C ALA A 11 13.61 0.79 -10.40
N PHE A 12 13.50 0.09 -11.53
CA PHE A 12 12.86 0.62 -12.73
C PHE A 12 11.38 0.96 -12.50
N ILE A 13 10.61 0.06 -11.87
CA ILE A 13 9.20 0.30 -11.55
C ILE A 13 9.06 1.50 -10.60
N ARG A 14 9.85 1.55 -9.55
CA ARG A 14 9.89 2.70 -8.61
C ARG A 14 10.14 4.00 -9.35
N ASP A 15 11.19 4.04 -10.18
CA ASP A 15 11.60 5.26 -10.88
C ASP A 15 10.56 5.70 -11.92
N LEU A 16 9.85 4.76 -12.54
CA LEU A 16 8.72 5.05 -13.44
C LEU A 16 7.56 5.71 -12.66
N LEU A 17 7.26 5.22 -11.47
CA LEU A 17 6.18 5.77 -10.63
C LEU A 17 6.53 7.14 -10.05
N CYS A 18 7.78 7.33 -9.61
CA CYS A 18 8.22 8.52 -8.88
C CYS A 18 8.84 9.62 -9.75
N GLY A 19 9.14 9.35 -11.03
CA GLY A 19 9.79 10.33 -11.91
C GLY A 19 11.28 10.45 -11.70
N GLY A 20 11.99 9.34 -11.64
CA GLY A 20 13.45 9.31 -11.54
C GLY A 20 13.96 9.82 -10.18
N VAL A 21 14.00 8.95 -9.19
CA VAL A 21 14.60 9.28 -7.88
C VAL A 21 16.11 9.42 -8.08
N THR A 22 16.64 10.61 -7.89
CA THR A 22 18.07 10.90 -7.88
C THR A 22 18.71 10.48 -6.53
N ASP A 23 18.46 9.28 -6.09
CA ASP A 23 19.20 8.74 -4.96
C ASP A 23 20.47 8.08 -5.50
N HIS A 24 21.56 8.85 -5.50
CA HIS A 24 22.86 8.48 -6.04
C HIS A 24 23.57 7.34 -5.31
N THR A 25 22.94 6.74 -4.29
CA THR A 25 23.57 5.70 -3.48
C THR A 25 23.32 4.27 -3.96
N ALA A 26 22.34 4.03 -4.83
CA ALA A 26 21.94 2.69 -5.26
C ALA A 26 21.98 2.45 -6.79
N ALA A 27 22.09 3.48 -7.61
CA ALA A 27 22.11 3.31 -9.07
C ALA A 27 23.53 3.24 -9.61
N GLY A 28 23.88 2.14 -10.24
CA GLY A 28 25.12 2.04 -11.02
C GLY A 28 25.12 3.02 -12.21
N PRO A 29 26.31 3.48 -12.67
CA PRO A 29 26.46 4.60 -13.61
C PRO A 29 25.94 4.40 -15.04
N GLY A 30 25.11 3.40 -15.30
CA GLY A 30 24.57 3.11 -16.64
C GLY A 30 23.06 3.31 -16.80
N LEU A 31 22.27 3.29 -15.72
CA LEU A 31 20.81 3.39 -15.78
C LEU A 31 20.27 4.79 -15.47
N ALA A 32 21.02 5.59 -14.74
CA ALA A 32 20.62 6.94 -14.34
C ALA A 32 20.39 7.92 -15.50
N SER A 33 20.96 7.67 -16.69
CA SER A 33 20.87 8.59 -17.81
C SER A 33 19.60 8.45 -18.65
N HIS A 34 18.87 7.33 -18.55
CA HIS A 34 17.63 7.12 -19.29
C HIS A 34 16.37 7.51 -18.52
N ASN A 35 16.39 7.45 -17.20
CA ASN A 35 15.21 7.72 -16.36
C ASN A 35 15.03 9.20 -15.99
N SER A 36 16.02 10.05 -16.20
CA SER A 36 15.95 11.48 -15.89
C SER A 36 14.97 12.29 -16.78
N GLN A 37 14.31 11.64 -17.74
CA GLN A 37 13.32 12.27 -18.64
C GLN A 37 11.89 11.76 -18.46
N LEU A 38 11.66 10.79 -17.58
CA LEU A 38 10.29 10.31 -17.30
C LEU A 38 9.68 11.20 -16.22
N ALA A 39 8.69 11.99 -16.60
CA ALA A 39 7.79 12.60 -15.63
C ALA A 39 7.11 11.45 -14.85
N GLY A 40 7.27 11.40 -13.54
CA GLY A 40 6.67 10.37 -12.71
C GLY A 40 5.16 10.45 -12.72
N LEU A 41 4.54 9.38 -12.24
CA LEU A 41 3.09 9.28 -12.10
C LEU A 41 2.57 9.91 -10.79
N GLY A 42 3.40 10.71 -10.12
CA GLY A 42 3.01 11.41 -8.88
C GLY A 42 3.12 10.56 -7.60
N TRP A 43 3.78 9.41 -7.66
CA TRP A 43 4.04 8.60 -6.49
C TRP A 43 5.26 9.09 -5.71
N HIS A 44 5.23 8.97 -4.39
CA HIS A 44 6.35 9.25 -3.50
C HIS A 44 7.01 7.96 -3.04
N TYR A 45 8.32 7.86 -3.19
CA TYR A 45 9.06 6.73 -2.64
C TYR A 45 9.34 6.95 -1.15
N LEU A 46 8.95 5.98 -0.33
CA LEU A 46 9.41 5.86 1.05
C LEU A 46 10.08 4.50 1.23
N SER A 47 11.27 4.50 1.82
CA SER A 47 11.91 3.26 2.23
C SER A 47 11.04 2.53 3.25
N HIS A 48 11.04 1.19 3.22
CA HIS A 48 10.31 0.41 4.23
C HIS A 48 10.77 0.69 5.67
N HIS A 49 11.96 1.23 5.86
CA HIS A 49 12.47 1.68 7.16
C HIS A 49 11.85 3.00 7.62
N ASP A 50 11.43 3.83 6.67
CA ASP A 50 10.89 5.18 6.95
C ASP A 50 9.36 5.17 7.04
N LEU A 51 8.71 4.05 6.70
CA LEU A 51 7.27 3.89 6.88
C LEU A 51 6.94 3.81 8.38
N PRO A 52 6.06 4.68 8.90
CA PRO A 52 5.69 4.70 10.31
C PRO A 52 4.74 3.54 10.66
N ARG A 53 5.24 2.31 10.60
CA ARG A 53 4.48 1.09 10.92
C ARG A 53 5.38 -0.02 11.47
N GLN A 54 4.78 -0.92 12.21
CA GLN A 54 5.44 -2.17 12.60
C GLN A 54 5.15 -3.28 11.55
N PRO A 55 6.00 -4.31 11.43
CA PRO A 55 5.76 -5.41 10.49
C PRO A 55 4.43 -6.15 10.67
N GLN A 56 3.84 -6.11 11.86
CA GLN A 56 2.54 -6.73 12.18
C GLN A 56 1.34 -5.90 11.73
N GLU A 57 1.55 -4.63 11.40
CA GLU A 57 0.51 -3.71 10.98
C GLU A 57 0.35 -3.76 9.47
N ALA A 58 -0.84 -4.04 8.97
CA ALA A 58 -1.13 -4.01 7.55
C ALA A 58 -1.28 -2.59 7.01
N LEU A 59 -1.80 -1.67 7.83
CA LEU A 59 -2.04 -0.27 7.47
C LEU A 59 -0.88 0.61 7.95
N VAL A 60 -0.58 1.67 7.21
CA VAL A 60 0.26 2.79 7.68
C VAL A 60 -0.68 3.81 8.30
N GLU A 61 -0.95 3.63 9.61
CA GLU A 61 -2.06 4.30 10.29
C GLU A 61 -1.91 5.81 10.39
N ASP A 62 -0.68 6.31 10.53
CA ASP A 62 -0.42 7.74 10.54
C ASP A 62 -0.84 8.39 9.22
N HIS A 63 -0.47 7.77 8.08
CA HIS A 63 -0.88 8.24 6.76
C HIS A 63 -2.39 8.12 6.54
N LEU A 64 -2.98 7.03 7.02
CA LEU A 64 -4.43 6.83 6.93
C LEU A 64 -5.19 7.87 7.76
N ARG A 65 -4.73 8.13 8.99
CA ARG A 65 -5.29 9.16 9.87
C ARG A 65 -5.27 10.55 9.22
N GLU A 66 -4.12 10.96 8.70
CA GLU A 66 -3.97 12.25 8.01
C GLU A 66 -4.92 12.34 6.81
N SER A 67 -5.04 11.27 6.05
CA SER A 67 -5.93 11.21 4.90
C SER A 67 -7.41 11.24 5.28
N LEU A 68 -7.80 10.51 6.33
CA LEU A 68 -9.17 10.56 6.87
C LEU A 68 -9.56 11.96 7.31
N ILE A 69 -8.66 12.67 8.01
CA ILE A 69 -8.88 14.06 8.43
C ILE A 69 -9.02 14.99 7.20
N ARG A 70 -8.17 14.82 6.19
CA ARG A 70 -8.16 15.64 4.98
C ARG A 70 -9.41 15.43 4.12
N LEU A 71 -9.84 14.18 3.95
CA LEU A 71 -10.91 13.80 3.04
C LEU A 71 -12.32 13.94 3.63
N ASN A 72 -12.44 14.01 4.97
CA ASN A 72 -13.74 13.96 5.65
C ASN A 72 -13.95 15.15 6.58
N PRO A 73 -14.79 16.13 6.22
CA PRO A 73 -15.04 17.32 7.06
C PRO A 73 -15.52 16.98 8.47
N ALA A 74 -16.33 15.92 8.62
CA ALA A 74 -16.82 15.47 9.93
C ALA A 74 -15.69 14.92 10.83
N ILE A 75 -14.64 14.34 10.24
CA ILE A 75 -13.44 13.90 10.97
C ILE A 75 -12.52 15.10 11.21
N ALA A 76 -12.36 16.00 10.24
CA ALA A 76 -11.59 17.23 10.43
C ALA A 76 -12.10 18.08 11.62
N ALA A 77 -13.41 18.12 11.83
CA ALA A 77 -14.04 18.81 12.97
C ALA A 77 -13.74 18.14 14.33
N ASN A 78 -13.48 16.84 14.33
CA ASN A 78 -13.09 16.07 15.52
C ASN A 78 -12.11 14.96 15.09
N PRO A 79 -10.78 15.20 15.11
CA PRO A 79 -9.76 14.28 14.62
C PRO A 79 -9.72 12.89 15.29
N ASP A 80 -10.21 12.78 16.54
CA ASP A 80 -10.27 11.49 17.26
C ASP A 80 -11.20 10.48 16.57
N ARG A 81 -12.13 10.95 15.75
CA ARG A 81 -13.02 10.10 14.93
C ARG A 81 -12.27 9.26 13.88
N ALA A 82 -11.05 9.66 13.51
CA ALA A 82 -10.20 8.85 12.65
C ALA A 82 -9.84 7.51 13.30
N ASP A 83 -9.68 7.47 14.63
CA ASP A 83 -9.39 6.23 15.36
C ASP A 83 -10.54 5.24 15.31
N ASP A 84 -11.78 5.74 15.34
CA ASP A 84 -12.95 4.88 15.22
C ASP A 84 -12.99 4.20 13.85
N VAL A 85 -12.66 4.92 12.77
CA VAL A 85 -12.59 4.35 11.41
C VAL A 85 -11.44 3.34 11.31
N ILE A 86 -10.24 3.70 11.77
CA ILE A 86 -9.07 2.82 11.78
C ILE A 86 -9.37 1.54 12.56
N TYR A 87 -10.04 1.65 13.70
CA TYR A 87 -10.47 0.50 14.49
C TYR A 87 -11.39 -0.44 13.70
N GLN A 88 -12.35 0.09 12.93
CA GLN A 88 -13.24 -0.73 12.10
C GLN A 88 -12.45 -1.47 11.00
N LEU A 89 -11.51 -0.79 10.34
CA LEU A 89 -10.68 -1.41 9.32
C LEU A 89 -9.75 -2.48 9.89
N ARG A 90 -9.15 -2.24 11.06
CA ARG A 90 -8.39 -3.26 11.80
C ARG A 90 -9.26 -4.48 12.14
N ALA A 91 -10.48 -4.27 12.60
CA ALA A 91 -11.39 -5.36 12.94
C ALA A 91 -11.70 -6.25 11.72
N ILE A 92 -11.85 -5.68 10.53
CA ILE A 92 -12.00 -6.43 9.27
C ILE A 92 -10.76 -7.27 8.99
N ILE A 93 -9.56 -6.67 9.06
CA ILE A 93 -8.30 -7.36 8.81
C ILE A 93 -8.09 -8.50 9.81
N MET A 94 -8.31 -8.27 11.09
CA MET A 94 -8.18 -9.29 12.13
C MET A 94 -9.25 -10.39 12.02
N GLY A 95 -10.41 -10.05 11.48
CA GLY A 95 -11.54 -10.95 11.25
C GLY A 95 -11.30 -11.99 10.15
N VAL A 96 -10.27 -11.85 9.31
CA VAL A 96 -9.98 -12.79 8.19
C VAL A 96 -9.88 -14.23 8.68
N ARG A 97 -9.29 -14.47 9.84
CA ARG A 97 -9.14 -15.83 10.39
C ARG A 97 -10.46 -16.50 10.80
N SER A 98 -11.42 -15.72 11.26
CA SER A 98 -12.74 -16.24 11.69
C SER A 98 -13.76 -16.23 10.58
N ASP A 99 -13.78 -15.20 9.77
CA ASP A 99 -14.82 -14.90 8.80
C ASP A 99 -14.47 -15.33 7.37
N GLY A 100 -13.19 -15.54 7.12
CA GLY A 100 -12.63 -15.88 5.81
C GLY A 100 -12.26 -14.65 4.97
N LEU A 101 -11.30 -14.85 4.05
CA LEU A 101 -10.73 -13.79 3.23
C LEU A 101 -11.77 -13.10 2.33
N VAL A 102 -12.70 -13.88 1.74
CA VAL A 102 -13.72 -13.34 0.82
C VAL A 102 -14.61 -12.33 1.53
N LYS A 103 -15.13 -12.70 2.71
CA LYS A 103 -16.00 -11.81 3.49
C LYS A 103 -15.27 -10.57 3.99
N ALA A 104 -13.99 -10.72 4.39
CA ALA A 104 -13.19 -9.59 4.79
C ALA A 104 -12.91 -8.63 3.61
N ASN A 105 -12.63 -9.18 2.43
CA ASN A 105 -12.45 -8.37 1.21
C ASN A 105 -13.72 -7.64 0.81
N GLU A 106 -14.90 -8.30 0.87
CA GLU A 106 -16.18 -7.64 0.63
C GLU A 106 -16.40 -6.48 1.62
N ALA A 107 -16.20 -6.73 2.91
CA ALA A 107 -16.37 -5.70 3.93
C ALA A 107 -15.39 -4.53 3.75
N PHE A 108 -14.15 -4.80 3.33
CA PHE A 108 -13.15 -3.76 3.06
C PHE A 108 -13.50 -2.99 1.76
N ALA A 109 -13.97 -3.68 0.73
CA ALA A 109 -14.44 -3.06 -0.52
C ALA A 109 -15.58 -2.06 -0.27
N ASP A 110 -16.56 -2.39 0.59
CA ASP A 110 -17.64 -1.48 0.97
C ASP A 110 -17.09 -0.15 1.57
N TRP A 111 -15.99 -0.21 2.34
CA TRP A 111 -15.32 0.99 2.83
C TRP A 111 -14.63 1.76 1.71
N LEU A 112 -13.94 1.08 0.80
CA LEU A 112 -13.25 1.71 -0.32
C LEU A 112 -14.21 2.40 -1.29
N THR A 113 -15.37 1.81 -1.54
CA THR A 113 -16.38 2.35 -2.46
C THR A 113 -17.29 3.41 -1.83
N GLY A 114 -17.09 3.72 -0.54
CA GLY A 114 -17.89 4.74 0.15
C GLY A 114 -19.30 4.26 0.54
N GLU A 115 -19.52 2.95 0.67
CA GLU A 115 -20.80 2.41 1.13
C GLU A 115 -20.94 2.42 2.67
N LYS A 116 -19.85 2.66 3.38
CA LYS A 116 -19.84 2.73 4.85
C LYS A 116 -20.01 4.15 5.36
N SER A 117 -20.77 4.27 6.42
CA SER A 117 -21.03 5.54 7.11
C SER A 117 -20.82 5.41 8.62
N MET A 118 -20.48 6.53 9.26
CA MET A 118 -20.29 6.62 10.70
C MET A 118 -21.22 7.71 11.28
N PRO A 119 -21.64 7.61 12.56
CA PRO A 119 -22.57 8.56 13.19
C PRO A 119 -21.85 9.86 13.59
N PHE A 120 -21.19 10.51 12.63
CA PHE A 120 -20.32 11.67 12.84
C PHE A 120 -20.99 13.01 12.50
N GLY A 121 -22.24 13.01 12.04
CA GLY A 121 -23.02 14.21 11.80
C GLY A 121 -23.52 14.87 13.08
N GLU A 122 -24.17 16.03 12.94
CA GLU A 122 -24.85 16.69 14.04
C GLU A 122 -25.97 15.78 14.57
N ASN A 123 -26.10 15.62 15.88
CA ASN A 123 -27.07 14.73 16.53
C ASN A 123 -26.88 13.21 16.21
N GLY A 124 -25.69 12.78 15.76
CA GLY A 124 -25.42 11.37 15.48
C GLY A 124 -25.91 10.89 14.10
N GLU A 125 -26.18 11.79 13.19
CA GLU A 125 -26.51 11.45 11.81
C GLU A 125 -25.35 10.71 11.14
N HIS A 126 -25.68 9.71 10.32
CA HIS A 126 -24.68 8.94 9.60
C HIS A 126 -24.16 9.74 8.40
N VAL A 127 -22.84 9.87 8.33
CA VAL A 127 -22.11 10.46 7.20
C VAL A 127 -21.23 9.41 6.55
N THR A 128 -21.22 9.39 5.22
CA THR A 128 -20.34 8.51 4.44
C THR A 128 -18.88 8.89 4.70
N ILE A 129 -18.02 7.89 4.85
CA ILE A 129 -16.60 8.07 5.08
C ILE A 129 -15.83 7.77 3.79
N LYS A 130 -15.07 8.75 3.32
CA LYS A 130 -14.15 8.59 2.18
C LYS A 130 -12.81 8.06 2.67
N LEU A 131 -12.38 6.91 2.20
CA LEU A 131 -11.01 6.40 2.33
C LEU A 131 -10.14 6.85 1.15
N ILE A 132 -10.74 7.00 -0.03
CA ILE A 132 -10.12 7.45 -1.27
C ILE A 132 -11.03 8.52 -1.89
N ASP A 133 -10.46 9.59 -2.39
CA ASP A 133 -11.20 10.53 -3.24
C ASP A 133 -11.04 10.13 -4.70
N PHE A 134 -12.12 9.62 -5.30
CA PHE A 134 -12.16 9.23 -6.71
C PHE A 134 -12.55 10.39 -7.64
N ASP A 135 -13.08 11.48 -7.08
CA ASP A 135 -13.48 12.67 -7.84
C ASP A 135 -12.29 13.62 -8.03
N ASP A 136 -11.48 13.79 -6.98
CA ASP A 136 -10.26 14.58 -7.00
C ASP A 136 -9.06 13.71 -6.54
N LEU A 137 -8.41 13.10 -7.53
CA LEU A 137 -7.30 12.18 -7.29
C LEU A 137 -6.10 12.85 -6.61
N GLU A 138 -5.93 14.17 -6.75
CA GLU A 138 -4.83 14.92 -6.14
C GLU A 138 -4.97 15.02 -4.62
N GLN A 139 -6.16 14.79 -4.08
CA GLN A 139 -6.40 14.74 -2.64
C GLN A 139 -5.85 13.47 -1.98
N ASN A 140 -5.49 12.46 -2.75
CA ASN A 140 -4.94 11.23 -2.20
C ASN A 140 -3.42 11.30 -2.03
N GLN A 141 -2.92 10.55 -1.06
CA GLN A 141 -1.49 10.33 -0.87
C GLN A 141 -1.10 9.01 -1.56
N TYR A 142 -0.12 9.06 -2.45
CA TYR A 142 0.40 7.92 -3.20
C TYR A 142 1.83 7.62 -2.76
N VAL A 143 2.05 6.47 -2.14
CA VAL A 143 3.36 6.03 -1.68
C VAL A 143 3.71 4.68 -2.28
N VAL A 144 4.91 4.56 -2.85
CA VAL A 144 5.51 3.29 -3.23
C VAL A 144 6.65 2.95 -2.28
N THR A 145 6.69 1.71 -1.85
CA THR A 145 7.79 1.20 -1.02
C THR A 145 8.32 -0.11 -1.58
N GLN A 146 9.61 -0.36 -1.35
CA GLN A 146 10.28 -1.62 -1.73
C GLN A 146 10.50 -2.48 -0.48
N GLN A 147 10.55 -3.80 -0.70
CA GLN A 147 10.91 -4.77 0.35
C GLN A 147 9.99 -4.68 1.58
N TYR A 148 8.70 -4.52 1.32
CA TYR A 148 7.67 -4.38 2.35
C TYR A 148 7.53 -5.68 3.14
N THR A 149 7.93 -5.64 4.40
CA THR A 149 7.87 -6.81 5.28
C THR A 149 6.55 -6.81 6.06
N PHE A 150 5.89 -7.97 6.05
CA PHE A 150 4.71 -8.25 6.85
C PHE A 150 4.93 -9.48 7.74
N GLN A 151 4.48 -9.42 8.99
CA GLN A 151 4.63 -10.50 9.96
C GLN A 151 3.29 -10.89 10.57
N ALA A 152 2.92 -12.16 10.41
CA ALA A 152 1.74 -12.77 11.02
C ALA A 152 2.17 -13.90 11.97
N GLY A 153 2.26 -13.61 13.26
CA GLY A 153 2.80 -14.56 14.24
C GLY A 153 4.23 -14.96 13.91
N PRO A 154 4.52 -16.26 13.68
CA PRO A 154 5.86 -16.73 13.33
C PRO A 154 6.20 -16.56 11.83
N ILE A 155 5.21 -16.23 11.00
CA ILE A 155 5.37 -16.12 9.54
C ILE A 155 5.77 -14.70 9.19
N THR A 156 6.87 -14.56 8.46
CA THR A 156 7.31 -13.27 7.90
C THR A 156 7.37 -13.40 6.39
N LYS A 157 6.73 -12.47 5.69
CA LYS A 157 6.75 -12.34 4.23
C LYS A 157 7.27 -10.96 3.85
N ARG A 158 7.87 -10.86 2.67
CA ARG A 158 8.43 -9.63 2.17
C ARG A 158 8.09 -9.49 0.69
N ALA A 159 7.27 -8.50 0.37
CA ALA A 159 6.92 -8.15 -0.99
C ALA A 159 7.98 -7.25 -1.62
N ASP A 160 8.23 -7.41 -2.91
CA ASP A 160 9.24 -6.63 -3.64
C ASP A 160 8.85 -5.15 -3.70
N LEU A 161 7.62 -4.84 -4.13
CA LEU A 161 7.05 -3.49 -4.06
C LEU A 161 5.61 -3.53 -3.56
N VAL A 162 5.23 -2.49 -2.83
CA VAL A 162 3.85 -2.25 -2.43
C VAL A 162 3.48 -0.81 -2.74
N LEU A 163 2.29 -0.63 -3.32
CA LEU A 163 1.70 0.67 -3.59
C LEU A 163 0.64 0.95 -2.52
N LEU A 164 0.86 2.05 -1.79
CA LEU A 164 -0.05 2.49 -0.74
C LEU A 164 -0.81 3.73 -1.22
N ILE A 165 -2.12 3.71 -1.04
CA ILE A 165 -2.97 4.89 -1.22
C ILE A 165 -3.55 5.26 0.14
N ASN A 166 -3.30 6.47 0.59
CA ASN A 166 -3.77 6.95 1.89
C ASN A 166 -3.39 6.03 3.06
N GLY A 167 -2.19 5.42 3.02
CA GLY A 167 -1.71 4.49 4.04
C GLY A 167 -2.23 3.06 3.93
N MET A 168 -3.08 2.75 2.95
CA MET A 168 -3.60 1.41 2.69
C MET A 168 -2.79 0.70 1.60
N PRO A 169 -2.25 -0.51 1.84
CA PRO A 169 -1.53 -1.30 0.84
C PRO A 169 -2.53 -1.94 -0.14
N LEU A 170 -2.75 -1.32 -1.30
CA LEU A 170 -3.76 -1.76 -2.26
C LEU A 170 -3.20 -2.58 -3.43
N VAL A 171 -1.91 -2.45 -3.73
CA VAL A 171 -1.26 -3.22 -4.81
C VAL A 171 0.04 -3.80 -4.30
N LEU A 172 0.20 -5.11 -4.49
CA LEU A 172 1.41 -5.84 -4.23
C LEU A 172 2.03 -6.27 -5.56
N ILE A 173 3.33 -6.05 -5.73
CA ILE A 173 4.06 -6.38 -6.93
C ILE A 173 5.22 -7.31 -6.57
N GLU A 174 5.26 -8.49 -7.19
CA GLU A 174 6.38 -9.42 -7.19
C GLU A 174 7.14 -9.27 -8.51
N ALA A 175 8.38 -8.82 -8.43
CA ALA A 175 9.23 -8.65 -9.58
C ALA A 175 9.96 -9.96 -9.93
N LYS A 176 10.04 -10.29 -11.21
CA LYS A 176 10.83 -11.42 -11.69
C LYS A 176 11.78 -10.98 -12.79
N THR A 177 13.04 -11.41 -12.70
CA THR A 177 14.02 -11.06 -13.70
C THR A 177 13.86 -11.92 -14.96
N PRO A 178 13.80 -11.32 -16.16
CA PRO A 178 13.72 -12.07 -17.42
C PRO A 178 15.04 -12.76 -17.80
N VAL A 179 16.14 -12.50 -17.08
CA VAL A 179 17.48 -13.00 -17.40
C VAL A 179 17.67 -14.45 -16.99
N ARG A 180 16.86 -14.98 -16.06
CA ARG A 180 16.92 -16.38 -15.65
C ARG A 180 15.91 -17.21 -16.41
N ALA A 181 16.36 -18.07 -17.32
CA ALA A 181 15.51 -18.97 -18.10
C ALA A 181 14.66 -19.96 -17.25
N SER A 182 14.99 -20.13 -15.97
CA SER A 182 14.24 -20.96 -15.02
C SER A 182 13.16 -20.21 -14.23
N GLN A 183 13.02 -18.90 -14.38
CA GLN A 183 12.01 -18.09 -13.72
C GLN A 183 11.04 -17.49 -14.73
N SER A 184 9.75 -17.60 -14.46
CA SER A 184 8.70 -17.06 -15.32
C SER A 184 7.76 -16.16 -14.51
N TRP A 185 6.90 -15.41 -15.17
CA TRP A 185 5.83 -14.67 -14.51
C TRP A 185 4.90 -15.58 -13.69
N LEU A 186 4.80 -16.86 -14.08
CA LEU A 186 4.01 -17.86 -13.37
C LEU A 186 4.55 -18.13 -11.96
N ASP A 187 5.88 -18.09 -11.78
CA ASP A 187 6.49 -18.23 -10.45
C ASP A 187 6.12 -17.08 -9.52
N GLY A 188 6.02 -15.85 -10.06
CA GLY A 188 5.51 -14.72 -9.32
C GLY A 188 4.02 -14.86 -8.96
N ALA A 189 3.20 -15.29 -9.90
CA ALA A 189 1.78 -15.54 -9.66
C ALA A 189 1.55 -16.65 -8.62
N LEU A 190 2.32 -17.72 -8.66
CA LEU A 190 2.29 -18.79 -7.65
C LEU A 190 2.75 -18.30 -6.28
N GLN A 191 3.75 -17.44 -6.22
CA GLN A 191 4.22 -16.86 -4.97
C GLN A 191 3.12 -15.98 -4.32
N VAL A 192 2.43 -15.16 -5.10
CA VAL A 192 1.31 -14.37 -4.60
C VAL A 192 0.19 -15.28 -4.09
N ASN A 193 -0.22 -16.28 -4.89
CA ASN A 193 -1.33 -17.16 -4.52
C ASN A 193 -0.97 -18.10 -3.35
N ASP A 194 0.14 -18.82 -3.45
CA ASP A 194 0.45 -19.86 -2.50
C ASP A 194 1.09 -19.34 -1.21
N ASP A 195 1.87 -18.27 -1.31
CA ASP A 195 2.60 -17.73 -0.18
C ASP A 195 1.86 -16.60 0.53
N TYR A 196 1.30 -15.64 -0.22
CA TYR A 196 0.67 -14.47 0.40
C TYR A 196 -0.79 -14.74 0.77
N GLU A 197 -1.62 -15.25 -0.14
CA GLU A 197 -3.05 -15.49 0.17
C GLU A 197 -3.26 -16.52 1.28
N ARG A 198 -2.38 -17.52 1.39
CA ARG A 198 -2.51 -18.58 2.40
C ARG A 198 -1.88 -18.25 3.74
N ASN A 199 -0.88 -17.38 3.76
CA ASN A 199 -0.04 -17.17 4.95
C ASN A 199 -0.09 -15.76 5.52
N ILE A 200 -0.66 -14.79 4.81
CA ILE A 200 -0.93 -13.46 5.32
C ILE A 200 -2.40 -13.41 5.75
N PRO A 201 -2.69 -13.06 7.01
CA PRO A 201 -4.06 -12.94 7.49
C PRO A 201 -4.77 -11.75 6.89
#